data_84c8bc847e05d569db6e8857896a4001
#
_entry.id   84c8bc847e05d569db6e8857896a4001
#
_cell.length_a   1.000
_cell.length_b   1.000
_cell.length_c   1.000
_cell.angle_alpha   90.00
_cell.angle_beta   90.00
_cell.angle_gamma   90.00
#
_symmetry.space_group_name_H-M   'P 1'
#
loop_
_entity.id
_entity.type
_entity.pdbx_description
1 polymer ?
#
loop_
_entity_poly.entity_id
_entity_poly.type
_entity_poly.pdbx_seq_one_letter_code
_entity_poly.pdbx_strand_id
1 'polypeptide(L)'
;MEAQSRKVIADMSGENRRQIVLKGGRGGKGNQHYATPTMQVPKYAQPGQPAQELEVLLELKVIADVGLVGFPNVGKSTFLSRVTNAQPKIANYHFTTLSPNLGVVDTANGGFVIADIPGLIEGASEGVGLGHEFLRHIERTRVLVHIVDAASTEGRDPIDDIYKINHELEAYNPEIAARPQLIAANKVDCIFDGDDENPIEKLRAEFEPKGIKVYPISAVTGQGIKELLFAIKELLQSVPAERIVFEQEFFPEDELFTENLPFTVERLPEDPEIFVVEGPKIEKMLGYTNLDSEKGFAFFQRFLKE
;
A
#
# COMPACT_ATOMS: atom_id res chain seq x y z
N MET A 1 -3.44 -0.90 9.25
CA MET A 1 -2.88 0.24 10.02
C MET A 1 -3.96 0.72 10.97
N GLU A 2 -3.59 1.24 12.11
CA GLU A 2 -4.50 1.93 13.01
C GLU A 2 -4.95 3.26 12.36
N ALA A 3 -6.24 3.61 12.49
CA ALA A 3 -6.83 4.69 11.69
C ALA A 3 -6.33 6.09 12.09
N GLN A 4 -6.04 6.31 13.37
CA GLN A 4 -5.63 7.61 13.89
C GLN A 4 -4.12 7.84 13.77
N SER A 5 -3.31 6.90 14.28
CA SER A 5 -1.84 7.03 14.30
C SER A 5 -1.17 6.64 12.98
N ARG A 6 -1.89 5.96 12.09
CA ARG A 6 -1.36 5.39 10.83
C ARG A 6 -0.24 4.36 11.02
N LYS A 7 -0.04 3.85 12.23
CA LYS A 7 0.94 2.83 12.52
C LYS A 7 0.53 1.47 11.98
N VAL A 8 1.50 0.68 11.53
CA VAL A 8 1.26 -0.65 10.99
C VAL A 8 0.87 -1.61 12.12
N ILE A 9 -0.34 -2.17 12.03
CA ILE A 9 -0.82 -3.22 12.95
C ILE A 9 -0.34 -4.59 12.47
N ALA A 10 -0.46 -4.85 11.18
CA ALA A 10 -0.13 -6.13 10.59
C ALA A 10 0.17 -5.98 9.10
N ASP A 11 1.19 -6.69 8.64
CA ASP A 11 1.43 -6.92 7.22
C ASP A 11 0.91 -8.32 6.86
N MET A 12 -0.09 -8.35 5.96
CA MET A 12 -0.74 -9.59 5.51
C MET A 12 -0.13 -10.13 4.22
N SER A 13 1.06 -9.66 3.85
CA SER A 13 1.79 -10.11 2.68
C SER A 13 2.41 -11.51 2.86
N GLY A 14 2.72 -12.16 1.75
CA GLY A 14 3.42 -13.45 1.76
C GLY A 14 2.61 -14.60 2.32
N GLU A 15 3.17 -15.34 3.27
CA GLU A 15 2.55 -16.51 3.90
C GLU A 15 1.61 -16.14 5.05
N ASN A 16 1.75 -14.93 5.59
CA ASN A 16 0.95 -14.44 6.71
C ASN A 16 -0.44 -14.00 6.23
N ARG A 17 -1.34 -14.96 6.03
CA ARG A 17 -2.70 -14.70 5.54
C ARG A 17 -3.73 -14.48 6.65
N ARG A 18 -3.35 -14.65 7.90
CA ARG A 18 -4.22 -14.48 9.06
C ARG A 18 -3.43 -13.94 10.24
N GLN A 19 -3.93 -12.87 10.83
CA GLN A 19 -3.38 -12.32 12.07
C GLN A 19 -4.53 -11.94 13.00
N ILE A 20 -4.39 -12.25 14.28
CA ILE A 20 -5.31 -11.81 15.31
C ILE A 20 -4.90 -10.38 15.68
N VAL A 21 -5.76 -9.42 15.37
CA VAL A 21 -5.50 -7.99 15.64
C VAL A 21 -6.00 -7.62 17.03
N LEU A 22 -7.18 -8.13 17.42
CA LEU A 22 -7.78 -7.89 18.71
C LEU A 22 -8.28 -9.21 19.33
N LYS A 23 -8.23 -9.29 20.64
CA LYS A 23 -8.84 -10.39 21.40
C LYS A 23 -10.16 -9.91 21.98
N GLY A 24 -11.17 -10.76 21.96
CA GLY A 24 -12.45 -10.49 22.61
C GLY A 24 -12.31 -10.38 24.14
N GLY A 25 -13.24 -9.66 24.75
CA GLY A 25 -13.33 -9.56 26.19
C GLY A 25 -13.54 -10.93 26.87
N ARG A 26 -13.11 -11.04 28.11
CA ARG A 26 -13.30 -12.29 28.87
C ARG A 26 -14.76 -12.44 29.29
N GLY A 27 -15.35 -13.60 29.05
CA GLY A 27 -16.71 -13.92 29.48
C GLY A 27 -16.86 -13.86 31.02
N GLY A 28 -18.01 -13.41 31.48
CA GLY A 28 -18.35 -13.41 32.90
C GLY A 28 -18.63 -14.80 33.42
N LYS A 29 -18.71 -14.92 34.73
CA LYS A 29 -19.08 -16.16 35.44
C LYS A 29 -20.57 -16.13 35.73
N GLY A 30 -21.32 -17.10 35.22
CA GLY A 30 -22.75 -17.28 35.54
C GLY A 30 -22.99 -17.63 37.01
N ASN A 31 -24.24 -17.53 37.44
CA ASN A 31 -24.65 -17.76 38.82
C ASN A 31 -24.26 -19.16 39.37
N GLN A 32 -24.21 -20.17 38.51
CA GLN A 32 -23.79 -21.53 38.88
C GLN A 32 -22.40 -21.56 39.52
N HIS A 33 -21.47 -20.70 39.12
CA HIS A 33 -20.12 -20.62 39.68
C HIS A 33 -20.09 -20.08 41.12
N TYR A 34 -21.18 -19.49 41.59
CA TYR A 34 -21.32 -18.90 42.90
C TYR A 34 -22.23 -19.72 43.81
N ALA A 35 -22.68 -20.89 43.37
CA ALA A 35 -23.45 -21.80 44.16
C ALA A 35 -22.60 -22.38 45.28
N THR A 36 -23.14 -22.37 46.50
CA THR A 36 -22.53 -22.96 47.71
C THR A 36 -23.55 -23.93 48.36
N PRO A 37 -23.11 -24.82 49.25
CA PRO A 37 -24.04 -25.73 49.96
C PRO A 37 -25.18 -25.01 50.67
N THR A 38 -24.96 -23.78 51.14
CA THR A 38 -25.95 -22.93 51.83
C THR A 38 -26.73 -22.02 50.89
N MET A 39 -26.26 -21.79 49.66
CA MET A 39 -26.92 -20.97 48.65
C MET A 39 -26.86 -21.68 47.27
N GLN A 40 -27.80 -22.59 47.07
CA GLN A 40 -27.80 -23.43 45.85
C GLN A 40 -28.22 -22.67 44.58
N VAL A 41 -28.99 -21.58 44.71
CA VAL A 41 -29.44 -20.75 43.57
C VAL A 41 -29.08 -19.27 43.83
N PRO A 42 -27.83 -18.88 43.60
CA PRO A 42 -27.44 -17.47 43.70
C PRO A 42 -28.17 -16.63 42.65
N LYS A 43 -28.61 -15.44 43.02
CA LYS A 43 -29.28 -14.48 42.11
C LYS A 43 -28.33 -13.47 41.46
N TYR A 44 -27.02 -13.71 41.56
CA TYR A 44 -26.00 -12.83 41.02
C TYR A 44 -25.04 -13.61 40.10
N ALA A 45 -24.51 -12.90 39.14
CA ALA A 45 -23.52 -13.37 38.20
C ALA A 45 -22.47 -12.26 37.98
N GLN A 46 -21.30 -12.65 37.57
CA GLN A 46 -20.27 -11.69 37.18
C GLN A 46 -20.48 -11.30 35.68
N PRO A 47 -20.56 -10.01 35.34
CA PRO A 47 -20.61 -9.58 33.95
C PRO A 47 -19.33 -9.94 33.24
N GLY A 48 -19.38 -10.01 31.88
CA GLY A 48 -18.21 -10.14 31.05
C GLY A 48 -17.45 -8.82 30.96
N GLN A 49 -16.23 -8.91 30.51
CA GLN A 49 -15.42 -7.72 30.17
C GLN A 49 -15.83 -7.19 28.80
N PRO A 50 -15.89 -5.87 28.61
CA PRO A 50 -16.09 -5.29 27.29
C PRO A 50 -14.95 -5.70 26.36
N ALA A 51 -15.26 -5.88 25.08
CA ALA A 51 -14.27 -6.07 24.05
C ALA A 51 -13.63 -4.73 23.70
N GLN A 52 -12.39 -4.79 23.22
CA GLN A 52 -11.76 -3.63 22.62
C GLN A 52 -12.33 -3.40 21.21
N GLU A 53 -12.52 -2.16 20.87
CA GLU A 53 -12.90 -1.71 19.53
C GLU A 53 -11.74 -0.91 18.94
N LEU A 54 -11.39 -1.19 17.72
CA LEU A 54 -10.32 -0.49 17.01
C LEU A 54 -10.77 -0.20 15.59
N GLU A 55 -10.66 1.05 15.19
CA GLU A 55 -10.85 1.45 13.81
C GLU A 55 -9.58 1.19 13.02
N VAL A 56 -9.69 0.36 11.97
CA VAL A 56 -8.54 -0.05 11.17
C VAL A 56 -8.68 0.39 9.73
N LEU A 57 -7.59 0.88 9.16
CA LEU A 57 -7.48 1.15 7.75
C LEU A 57 -6.85 -0.06 7.05
N LEU A 58 -7.62 -0.67 6.14
CA LEU A 58 -7.11 -1.71 5.25
C LEU A 58 -6.54 -1.05 4.00
N GLU A 59 -5.24 -1.15 3.82
CA GLU A 59 -4.54 -0.65 2.63
C GLU A 59 -4.10 -1.83 1.77
N LEU A 60 -4.70 -1.95 0.59
CA LEU A 60 -4.24 -2.91 -0.41
C LEU A 60 -3.07 -2.28 -1.17
N LYS A 61 -1.85 -2.66 -0.83
CA LYS A 61 -0.65 -2.22 -1.54
C LYS A 61 -0.48 -3.06 -2.80
N VAL A 62 -1.05 -2.62 -3.90
CA VAL A 62 -0.82 -3.24 -5.21
C VAL A 62 0.58 -2.84 -5.66
N ILE A 63 1.47 -3.81 -5.69
CA ILE A 63 2.83 -3.65 -6.22
C ILE A 63 2.74 -3.89 -7.72
N ALA A 64 3.12 -2.91 -8.53
CA ALA A 64 3.33 -3.15 -9.95
C ALA A 64 4.68 -3.85 -10.14
N ASP A 65 4.70 -4.92 -10.92
CA ASP A 65 5.94 -5.61 -11.26
C ASP A 65 6.76 -4.79 -12.27
N VAL A 66 6.05 -4.07 -13.15
CA VAL A 66 6.62 -3.31 -14.27
C VAL A 66 6.16 -1.86 -14.22
N GLY A 67 7.11 -0.93 -14.28
CA GLY A 67 6.84 0.49 -14.44
C GLY A 67 7.02 0.93 -15.90
N LEU A 68 5.99 1.56 -16.49
CA LEU A 68 6.12 2.23 -17.79
C LEU A 68 6.62 3.64 -17.55
N VAL A 69 7.73 3.98 -18.16
CA VAL A 69 8.32 5.31 -18.14
C VAL A 69 8.43 5.87 -19.55
N GLY A 70 8.33 7.17 -19.70
CA GLY A 70 8.37 7.81 -21.02
C GLY A 70 7.69 9.17 -20.99
N PHE A 71 8.03 10.03 -21.92
CA PHE A 71 7.44 11.34 -22.08
C PHE A 71 5.92 11.29 -22.39
N PRO A 72 5.19 12.39 -22.24
CA PRO A 72 3.80 12.46 -22.68
C PRO A 72 3.67 12.10 -24.19
N ASN A 73 2.53 11.55 -24.58
CA ASN A 73 2.14 11.22 -25.96
C ASN A 73 2.99 10.15 -26.68
N VAL A 74 3.95 9.52 -26.01
CA VAL A 74 4.72 8.39 -26.59
C VAL A 74 3.90 7.09 -26.70
N GLY A 75 2.68 7.07 -26.11
CA GLY A 75 1.75 5.95 -26.23
C GLY A 75 1.70 5.00 -25.04
N LYS A 76 2.15 5.39 -23.83
CA LYS A 76 2.12 4.56 -22.61
C LYS A 76 0.71 4.05 -22.29
N SER A 77 -0.25 4.94 -22.17
CA SER A 77 -1.63 4.59 -21.83
C SER A 77 -2.31 3.77 -22.94
N THR A 78 -1.96 4.00 -24.21
CA THR A 78 -2.43 3.19 -25.34
C THR A 78 -1.88 1.77 -25.24
N PHE A 79 -0.58 1.64 -24.97
CA PHE A 79 0.06 0.34 -24.73
C PHE A 79 -0.61 -0.39 -23.56
N LEU A 80 -0.77 0.28 -22.41
CA LEU A 80 -1.41 -0.30 -21.23
C LEU A 80 -2.82 -0.82 -21.55
N SER A 81 -3.64 -0.02 -22.21
CA SER A 81 -5.00 -0.41 -22.62
C SER A 81 -5.03 -1.60 -23.57
N ARG A 82 -3.99 -1.77 -24.37
CA ARG A 82 -3.89 -2.85 -25.36
C ARG A 82 -3.49 -4.19 -24.75
N VAL A 83 -2.64 -4.17 -23.70
CA VAL A 83 -2.08 -5.39 -23.09
C VAL A 83 -2.89 -5.90 -21.91
N THR A 84 -3.84 -5.11 -21.41
CA THR A 84 -4.68 -5.48 -20.27
C THR A 84 -6.01 -6.03 -20.72
N ASN A 85 -6.48 -7.10 -20.06
CA ASN A 85 -7.78 -7.73 -20.37
C ASN A 85 -8.98 -6.96 -19.82
N ALA A 86 -8.77 -6.05 -18.87
CA ALA A 86 -9.78 -5.19 -18.30
C ALA A 86 -9.39 -3.72 -18.52
N GLN A 87 -10.37 -2.82 -18.52
CA GLN A 87 -10.05 -1.39 -18.53
C GLN A 87 -9.07 -1.08 -17.41
N PRO A 88 -7.96 -0.36 -17.70
CA PRO A 88 -7.01 0.03 -16.67
C PRO A 88 -7.73 0.70 -15.51
N LYS A 89 -7.49 0.25 -14.30
CA LYS A 89 -8.09 0.83 -13.11
C LYS A 89 -7.22 1.98 -12.63
N ILE A 90 -7.84 3.14 -12.48
CA ILE A 90 -7.22 4.26 -11.78
C ILE A 90 -7.15 3.88 -10.30
N ALA A 91 -5.94 3.73 -9.77
CA ALA A 91 -5.76 3.46 -8.36
C ALA A 91 -5.74 4.78 -7.60
N ASN A 92 -6.85 5.10 -6.94
CA ASN A 92 -6.95 6.27 -6.07
C ASN A 92 -6.21 6.01 -4.76
N TYR A 93 -4.98 6.45 -4.68
CA TYR A 93 -4.25 6.47 -3.42
C TYR A 93 -4.50 7.81 -2.73
N HIS A 94 -4.99 7.81 -1.49
CA HIS A 94 -5.36 9.01 -0.74
C HIS A 94 -4.21 10.00 -0.49
N PHE A 95 -2.99 9.63 -0.85
CA PHE A 95 -1.77 10.42 -0.67
C PHE A 95 -1.12 10.85 -1.99
N THR A 96 -1.79 10.68 -3.15
CA THR A 96 -1.24 11.11 -4.44
C THR A 96 -2.19 12.02 -5.19
N THR A 97 -1.65 13.11 -5.71
CA THR A 97 -2.37 14.04 -6.60
C THR A 97 -2.56 13.46 -8.01
N LEU A 98 -1.74 12.49 -8.40
CA LEU A 98 -1.81 11.74 -9.65
C LEU A 98 -1.92 10.25 -9.35
N SER A 99 -3.00 9.64 -9.76
CA SER A 99 -3.24 8.20 -9.59
C SER A 99 -2.64 7.43 -10.77
N PRO A 100 -1.78 6.42 -10.53
CA PRO A 100 -1.25 5.59 -11.61
C PRO A 100 -2.37 4.75 -12.23
N ASN A 101 -2.28 4.55 -13.54
CA ASN A 101 -3.13 3.59 -14.22
C ASN A 101 -2.48 2.21 -14.10
N LEU A 102 -3.18 1.28 -13.47
CA LEU A 102 -2.74 -0.09 -13.30
C LEU A 102 -3.41 -1.01 -14.30
N GLY A 103 -2.64 -1.91 -14.87
CA GLY A 103 -3.13 -2.95 -15.75
C GLY A 103 -2.60 -4.33 -15.37
N VAL A 104 -3.48 -5.33 -15.35
CA VAL A 104 -3.10 -6.72 -15.16
C VAL A 104 -2.94 -7.38 -16.51
N VAL A 105 -1.77 -7.94 -16.76
CA VAL A 105 -1.46 -8.71 -17.97
C VAL A 105 -1.52 -10.20 -17.60
N ASP A 106 -2.48 -10.90 -18.19
CA ASP A 106 -2.60 -12.35 -18.02
C ASP A 106 -1.76 -13.08 -19.07
N THR A 107 -0.95 -14.01 -18.59
CA THR A 107 -0.19 -14.90 -19.46
C THR A 107 -0.45 -16.36 -19.10
N ALA A 108 -0.25 -17.29 -20.02
CA ALA A 108 -0.53 -18.72 -19.80
C ALA A 108 0.12 -19.33 -18.54
N ASN A 109 1.20 -18.75 -18.04
CA ASN A 109 1.93 -19.22 -16.85
C ASN A 109 2.01 -18.17 -15.73
N GLY A 110 0.91 -17.51 -15.40
CA GLY A 110 0.81 -16.44 -14.42
C GLY A 110 0.81 -15.05 -15.06
N GLY A 111 0.23 -14.07 -14.37
CA GLY A 111 0.15 -12.68 -14.77
C GLY A 111 1.16 -11.80 -14.05
N PHE A 112 1.30 -10.56 -14.49
CA PHE A 112 2.05 -9.50 -13.82
C PHE A 112 1.30 -8.17 -13.94
N VAL A 113 1.63 -7.24 -13.06
CA VAL A 113 0.98 -5.94 -13.00
C VAL A 113 1.88 -4.89 -13.62
N ILE A 114 1.33 -4.10 -14.53
CA ILE A 114 2.00 -2.95 -15.14
C ILE A 114 1.38 -1.67 -14.59
N ALA A 115 2.22 -0.71 -14.21
CA ALA A 115 1.82 0.65 -13.86
C ALA A 115 2.24 1.62 -14.95
N ASP A 116 1.30 2.40 -15.49
CA ASP A 116 1.61 3.61 -16.24
C ASP A 116 1.97 4.70 -15.24
N ILE A 117 3.17 5.22 -15.36
CA ILE A 117 3.74 6.23 -14.50
C ILE A 117 3.66 7.58 -15.22
N PRO A 118 2.57 8.36 -15.01
CA PRO A 118 2.44 9.69 -15.58
C PRO A 118 3.37 10.66 -14.84
N GLY A 119 3.97 11.62 -15.52
CA GLY A 119 4.57 12.79 -14.90
C GLY A 119 6.08 12.81 -14.66
N LEU A 120 6.86 11.91 -15.27
CA LEU A 120 8.27 12.19 -15.50
C LEU A 120 8.36 13.28 -16.59
N ILE A 121 8.35 14.54 -16.17
CA ILE A 121 8.47 15.73 -17.02
C ILE A 121 9.67 16.52 -16.51
N GLU A 122 10.41 17.16 -17.42
CA GLU A 122 11.51 18.08 -17.10
C GLU A 122 11.17 18.97 -15.90
N GLY A 123 11.99 18.90 -14.83
CA GLY A 123 11.85 19.71 -13.61
C GLY A 123 11.18 19.04 -12.43
N ALA A 124 10.83 17.77 -12.46
CA ALA A 124 10.28 17.06 -11.30
C ALA A 124 11.28 17.00 -10.12
N SER A 125 12.58 16.99 -10.41
CA SER A 125 13.67 17.01 -9.42
C SER A 125 13.92 18.40 -8.79
N GLU A 126 13.47 19.48 -9.42
CA GLU A 126 13.72 20.84 -8.96
C GLU A 126 12.67 21.37 -7.95
N GLY A 127 11.81 20.52 -7.40
CA GLY A 127 10.97 20.87 -6.25
C GLY A 127 9.63 21.52 -6.58
N VAL A 128 9.19 21.53 -7.81
CA VAL A 128 7.83 21.95 -8.19
C VAL A 128 6.85 20.79 -8.06
N GLY A 129 6.67 20.33 -6.85
CA GLY A 129 5.41 19.86 -6.29
C GLY A 129 4.85 18.49 -6.66
N LEU A 130 5.29 17.72 -7.65
CA LEU A 130 4.63 16.46 -8.05
C LEU A 130 5.54 15.22 -8.06
N GLY A 131 6.87 15.40 -7.94
CA GLY A 131 7.84 14.32 -8.16
C GLY A 131 7.92 13.28 -7.02
N HIS A 132 8.02 13.70 -5.78
CA HIS A 132 8.39 12.81 -4.66
C HIS A 132 7.32 11.80 -4.26
N GLU A 133 6.05 12.19 -4.21
CA GLU A 133 4.98 11.26 -3.84
C GLU A 133 4.69 10.23 -4.93
N PHE A 134 4.88 10.64 -6.16
CA PHE A 134 4.64 9.85 -7.35
C PHE A 134 5.72 8.78 -7.57
N LEU A 135 6.98 9.12 -7.34
CA LEU A 135 8.13 8.22 -7.48
C LEU A 135 8.14 7.07 -6.46
N ARG A 136 7.40 7.19 -5.34
CA ARG A 136 7.15 6.08 -4.40
C ARG A 136 6.46 4.87 -5.06
N HIS A 137 5.72 5.06 -6.13
CA HIS A 137 5.10 3.95 -6.87
C HIS A 137 6.12 3.20 -7.72
N ILE A 138 7.13 3.90 -8.24
CA ILE A 138 8.25 3.30 -8.97
C ILE A 138 9.14 2.49 -8.03
N GLU A 139 9.30 2.90 -6.78
CA GLU A 139 10.13 2.19 -5.79
C GLU A 139 9.75 0.71 -5.62
N ARG A 140 8.57 0.33 -6.07
CA ARG A 140 8.06 -1.04 -5.93
C ARG A 140 8.10 -1.84 -7.22
N THR A 141 8.40 -1.21 -8.36
CA THR A 141 8.52 -1.93 -9.62
C THR A 141 9.84 -2.69 -9.67
N ARG A 142 9.86 -3.84 -10.33
CA ARG A 142 11.05 -4.70 -10.44
C ARG A 142 11.79 -4.46 -11.75
N VAL A 143 11.05 -4.07 -12.77
CA VAL A 143 11.52 -3.83 -14.13
C VAL A 143 10.95 -2.52 -14.65
N LEU A 144 11.73 -1.76 -15.39
CA LEU A 144 11.30 -0.55 -16.07
C LEU A 144 11.20 -0.81 -17.57
N VAL A 145 10.16 -0.27 -18.20
CA VAL A 145 9.99 -0.27 -19.63
C VAL A 145 9.89 1.16 -20.13
N HIS A 146 10.91 1.62 -20.84
CA HIS A 146 10.89 2.90 -21.53
C HIS A 146 10.02 2.79 -22.77
N ILE A 147 8.97 3.57 -22.87
CA ILE A 147 8.20 3.72 -24.10
C ILE A 147 8.62 5.03 -24.76
N VAL A 148 9.17 4.92 -25.94
CA VAL A 148 9.64 6.07 -26.73
C VAL A 148 8.95 6.13 -28.09
N ASP A 149 8.82 7.33 -28.63
CA ASP A 149 8.28 7.57 -29.97
C ASP A 149 9.40 7.41 -31.01
N ALA A 150 9.52 6.21 -31.58
CA ALA A 150 10.57 5.90 -32.54
C ALA A 150 10.43 6.67 -33.88
N ALA A 151 9.21 7.11 -34.21
CA ALA A 151 8.95 7.90 -35.39
C ALA A 151 9.18 9.40 -35.19
N SER A 152 9.55 9.84 -33.98
CA SER A 152 9.78 11.26 -33.67
C SER A 152 8.61 12.17 -34.08
N THR A 153 7.37 11.70 -33.93
CA THR A 153 6.17 12.41 -34.39
C THR A 153 5.99 13.78 -33.75
N GLU A 154 6.59 14.01 -32.58
CA GLU A 154 6.60 15.30 -31.88
C GLU A 154 7.93 16.05 -32.02
N GLY A 155 8.83 15.60 -32.90
CA GLY A 155 10.11 16.25 -33.20
C GLY A 155 11.16 16.08 -32.09
N ARG A 156 10.97 15.13 -31.16
CA ARG A 156 11.96 14.78 -30.10
C ARG A 156 12.81 13.61 -30.53
N ASP A 157 14.06 13.60 -30.08
CA ASP A 157 14.95 12.46 -30.24
C ASP A 157 14.66 11.41 -29.19
N PRO A 158 14.30 10.17 -29.57
CA PRO A 158 14.02 9.10 -28.63
C PRO A 158 15.22 8.70 -27.78
N ILE A 159 16.45 8.89 -28.24
CA ILE A 159 17.67 8.62 -27.46
C ILE A 159 17.82 9.64 -26.34
N ASP A 160 17.66 10.92 -26.66
CA ASP A 160 17.72 12.00 -25.65
C ASP A 160 16.61 11.84 -24.61
N ASP A 161 15.42 11.44 -25.03
CA ASP A 161 14.30 11.19 -24.12
C ASP A 161 14.63 10.11 -23.07
N ILE A 162 15.26 9.02 -23.47
CA ILE A 162 15.68 7.94 -22.55
C ILE A 162 16.73 8.46 -21.55
N TYR A 163 17.72 9.19 -22.03
CA TYR A 163 18.76 9.74 -21.15
C TYR A 163 18.20 10.73 -20.14
N LYS A 164 17.30 11.61 -20.54
CA LYS A 164 16.64 12.55 -19.62
C LYS A 164 15.86 11.82 -18.54
N ILE A 165 15.08 10.83 -18.92
CA ILE A 165 14.32 10.01 -17.95
C ILE A 165 15.25 9.28 -16.99
N ASN A 166 16.31 8.67 -17.50
CA ASN A 166 17.29 7.96 -16.64
C ASN A 166 17.98 8.93 -15.68
N HIS A 167 18.31 10.13 -16.12
CA HIS A 167 18.90 11.15 -15.26
C HIS A 167 17.93 11.60 -14.14
N GLU A 168 16.64 11.75 -14.44
CA GLU A 168 15.63 12.06 -13.43
C GLU A 168 15.44 10.91 -12.42
N LEU A 169 15.43 9.67 -12.91
CA LEU A 169 15.35 8.48 -12.05
C LEU A 169 16.56 8.37 -11.14
N GLU A 170 17.76 8.64 -11.64
CA GLU A 170 19.01 8.62 -10.87
C GLU A 170 19.05 9.74 -9.83
N ALA A 171 18.61 10.94 -10.19
CA ALA A 171 18.53 12.06 -9.27
C ALA A 171 17.53 11.82 -8.12
N TYR A 172 16.47 11.06 -8.38
CA TYR A 172 15.49 10.70 -7.38
C TYR A 172 15.97 9.54 -6.49
N ASN A 173 16.29 8.40 -7.08
CA ASN A 173 16.79 7.22 -6.38
C ASN A 173 17.67 6.36 -7.31
N PRO A 174 18.98 6.32 -7.07
CA PRO A 174 19.92 5.53 -7.87
C PRO A 174 19.57 4.03 -7.94
N GLU A 175 18.91 3.47 -6.91
CA GLU A 175 18.49 2.07 -6.90
C GLU A 175 17.41 1.77 -7.94
N ILE A 176 16.55 2.75 -8.22
CA ILE A 176 15.52 2.62 -9.26
C ILE A 176 16.16 2.70 -10.65
N ALA A 177 17.06 3.64 -10.85
CA ALA A 177 17.79 3.78 -12.11
C ALA A 177 18.62 2.55 -12.46
N ALA A 178 19.14 1.85 -11.44
CA ALA A 178 19.93 0.62 -11.59
C ALA A 178 19.10 -0.65 -11.91
N ARG A 179 17.76 -0.56 -11.88
CA ARG A 179 16.89 -1.70 -12.19
C ARG A 179 17.00 -2.14 -13.64
N PRO A 180 16.73 -3.42 -13.93
CA PRO A 180 16.67 -3.91 -15.28
C PRO A 180 15.67 -3.13 -16.14
N GLN A 181 16.11 -2.71 -17.32
CA GLN A 181 15.35 -1.86 -18.22
C GLN A 181 15.17 -2.54 -19.59
N LEU A 182 14.04 -2.26 -20.23
CA LEU A 182 13.76 -2.57 -21.64
C LEU A 182 13.30 -1.30 -22.34
N ILE A 183 13.54 -1.22 -23.64
CA ILE A 183 13.07 -0.10 -24.48
C ILE A 183 12.02 -0.63 -25.45
N ALA A 184 10.82 -0.05 -25.38
CA ALA A 184 9.75 -0.23 -26.33
C ALA A 184 9.74 0.95 -27.31
N ALA A 185 10.34 0.76 -28.47
CA ALA A 185 10.35 1.73 -29.56
C ALA A 185 8.98 1.72 -30.23
N ASN A 186 8.09 2.60 -29.81
CA ASN A 186 6.69 2.65 -30.20
C ASN A 186 6.48 3.49 -31.47
N LYS A 187 5.31 3.39 -32.08
CA LYS A 187 4.85 4.06 -33.28
C LYS A 187 5.61 3.64 -34.56
N VAL A 188 6.06 2.37 -34.59
CA VAL A 188 6.76 1.87 -35.80
C VAL A 188 5.87 1.89 -37.04
N ASP A 189 4.57 1.94 -36.89
CA ASP A 189 3.59 2.11 -37.95
C ASP A 189 3.63 3.51 -38.60
N CYS A 190 4.30 4.47 -37.98
CA CYS A 190 4.50 5.83 -38.49
C CYS A 190 5.90 6.04 -39.09
N ILE A 191 6.75 5.01 -39.11
CA ILE A 191 8.08 5.10 -39.74
C ILE A 191 7.93 4.85 -41.24
N PHE A 192 8.41 5.76 -42.04
CA PHE A 192 8.36 5.65 -43.49
C PHE A 192 9.61 4.91 -44.04
N ASP A 193 9.39 3.96 -44.98
CA ASP A 193 10.43 3.22 -45.69
C ASP A 193 11.24 4.11 -46.64
N GLY A 194 11.87 5.13 -46.19
CA GLY A 194 12.59 6.08 -47.05
C GLY A 194 13.58 6.96 -46.30
N ASP A 195 13.63 6.86 -44.99
CA ASP A 195 14.61 7.58 -44.21
C ASP A 195 15.99 6.89 -44.31
N ASP A 196 17.02 7.67 -44.64
CA ASP A 196 18.40 7.19 -44.82
C ASP A 196 18.98 6.47 -43.58
N GLU A 197 18.35 6.62 -42.40
CA GLU A 197 18.74 5.97 -41.17
C GLU A 197 17.53 5.44 -40.38
N ASN A 198 17.46 4.13 -40.23
CA ASN A 198 16.41 3.49 -39.45
C ASN A 198 16.52 3.86 -37.97
N PRO A 199 15.53 4.55 -37.36
CA PRO A 199 15.59 4.97 -35.98
C PRO A 199 15.70 3.80 -34.99
N ILE A 200 15.19 2.63 -35.32
CA ILE A 200 15.29 1.43 -34.51
C ILE A 200 16.75 0.94 -34.42
N GLU A 201 17.48 0.98 -35.53
CA GLU A 201 18.90 0.58 -35.59
C GLU A 201 19.78 1.55 -34.77
N LYS A 202 19.46 2.85 -34.78
CA LYS A 202 20.12 3.84 -33.90
C LYS A 202 19.92 3.52 -32.44
N LEU A 203 18.68 3.24 -32.03
CA LEU A 203 18.37 2.85 -30.63
C LEU A 203 19.10 1.57 -30.24
N ARG A 204 19.12 0.57 -31.11
CA ARG A 204 19.86 -0.68 -30.86
C ARG A 204 21.34 -0.46 -30.71
N ALA A 205 21.93 0.29 -31.62
CA ALA A 205 23.38 0.60 -31.62
C ALA A 205 23.79 1.30 -30.31
N GLU A 206 22.92 2.15 -29.76
CA GLU A 206 23.22 2.91 -28.55
C GLU A 206 22.98 2.10 -27.26
N PHE A 207 21.90 1.32 -27.16
CA PHE A 207 21.45 0.74 -25.89
C PHE A 207 21.74 -0.77 -25.75
N GLU A 208 21.79 -1.55 -26.82
CA GLU A 208 22.08 -2.99 -26.73
C GLU A 208 23.51 -3.28 -26.20
N PRO A 209 24.55 -2.48 -26.54
CA PRO A 209 25.87 -2.65 -25.93
C PRO A 209 25.87 -2.41 -24.40
N LYS A 210 24.89 -1.66 -23.88
CA LYS A 210 24.67 -1.38 -22.45
C LYS A 210 23.81 -2.46 -21.77
N GLY A 211 23.42 -3.50 -22.51
CA GLY A 211 22.59 -4.59 -21.99
C GLY A 211 21.09 -4.32 -21.99
N ILE A 212 20.64 -3.19 -22.56
CA ILE A 212 19.22 -2.80 -22.64
C ILE A 212 18.68 -3.18 -24.02
N LYS A 213 17.77 -4.17 -24.08
CA LYS A 213 17.19 -4.64 -25.33
C LYS A 213 16.12 -3.70 -25.86
N VAL A 214 16.09 -3.51 -27.19
CA VAL A 214 15.15 -2.64 -27.89
C VAL A 214 14.12 -3.47 -28.64
N TYR A 215 12.84 -3.24 -28.36
CA TYR A 215 11.71 -3.89 -29.00
C TYR A 215 10.90 -2.90 -29.83
N PRO A 216 10.87 -3.04 -31.16
CA PRO A 216 10.01 -2.23 -32.03
C PRO A 216 8.56 -2.67 -31.84
N ILE A 217 7.69 -1.71 -31.52
CA ILE A 217 6.26 -1.99 -31.29
C ILE A 217 5.37 -0.95 -31.96
N SER A 218 4.12 -1.33 -32.18
CA SER A 218 3.03 -0.38 -32.41
C SER A 218 1.91 -0.69 -31.41
N ALA A 219 1.67 0.21 -30.48
CA ALA A 219 0.58 0.08 -29.53
C ALA A 219 -0.80 0.11 -30.20
N VAL A 220 -0.90 0.79 -31.36
CA VAL A 220 -2.14 0.89 -32.13
C VAL A 220 -2.43 -0.37 -32.93
N THR A 221 -1.48 -0.88 -33.69
CA THR A 221 -1.68 -2.08 -34.53
C THR A 221 -1.53 -3.39 -33.73
N GLY A 222 -0.77 -3.38 -32.66
CA GLY A 222 -0.44 -4.56 -31.87
C GLY A 222 0.83 -5.29 -32.31
N GLN A 223 1.55 -4.74 -33.28
CA GLN A 223 2.81 -5.30 -33.79
C GLN A 223 3.87 -5.30 -32.68
N GLY A 224 4.65 -6.37 -32.52
CA GLY A 224 5.78 -6.48 -31.58
C GLY A 224 5.39 -6.57 -30.09
N ILE A 225 4.11 -6.44 -29.73
CA ILE A 225 3.66 -6.43 -28.34
C ILE A 225 3.88 -7.80 -27.66
N LYS A 226 3.63 -8.90 -28.35
CA LYS A 226 3.77 -10.24 -27.79
C LYS A 226 5.23 -10.54 -27.43
N GLU A 227 6.15 -10.16 -28.28
CA GLU A 227 7.58 -10.31 -28.11
C GLU A 227 8.07 -9.48 -26.91
N LEU A 228 7.60 -8.24 -26.77
CA LEU A 228 7.90 -7.39 -25.63
C LEU A 228 7.36 -7.98 -24.31
N LEU A 229 6.11 -8.45 -24.30
CA LEU A 229 5.52 -9.07 -23.10
C LEU A 229 6.26 -10.35 -22.68
N PHE A 230 6.71 -11.14 -23.65
CA PHE A 230 7.53 -12.32 -23.38
C PHE A 230 8.86 -11.92 -22.76
N ALA A 231 9.54 -10.92 -23.30
CA ALA A 231 10.80 -10.41 -22.77
C ALA A 231 10.66 -9.81 -21.35
N ILE A 232 9.59 -9.06 -21.11
CA ILE A 232 9.28 -8.55 -19.75
C ILE A 232 9.15 -9.71 -18.77
N LYS A 233 8.40 -10.76 -19.14
CA LYS A 233 8.19 -11.91 -18.28
C LYS A 233 9.48 -12.67 -17.99
N GLU A 234 10.31 -12.90 -18.99
CA GLU A 234 11.62 -13.53 -18.86
C GLU A 234 12.51 -12.72 -17.90
N LEU A 235 12.52 -11.39 -18.05
CA LEU A 235 13.27 -10.49 -17.19
C LEU A 235 12.75 -10.50 -15.75
N LEU A 236 11.43 -10.51 -15.53
CA LEU A 236 10.82 -10.63 -14.22
C LEU A 236 11.16 -11.94 -13.51
N GLN A 237 11.35 -13.03 -14.25
CA GLN A 237 11.78 -14.31 -13.67
C GLN A 237 13.24 -14.31 -13.20
N SER A 238 14.09 -13.50 -13.84
CA SER A 238 15.49 -13.36 -13.47
C SER A 238 15.72 -12.42 -12.27
N VAL A 239 14.76 -11.54 -11.99
CA VAL A 239 14.86 -10.56 -10.90
C VAL A 239 14.14 -11.10 -9.66
N PRO A 240 14.82 -11.21 -8.50
CA PRO A 240 14.18 -11.62 -7.25
C PRO A 240 12.98 -10.72 -6.93
N ALA A 241 11.89 -11.32 -6.47
CA ALA A 241 10.79 -10.55 -5.90
C ALA A 241 11.19 -10.14 -4.47
N GLU A 242 11.79 -8.99 -4.31
CA GLU A 242 12.01 -8.42 -2.99
C GLU A 242 10.65 -8.05 -2.40
N ARG A 243 10.28 -8.76 -1.35
CA ARG A 243 9.07 -8.46 -0.59
C ARG A 243 9.45 -7.49 0.51
N ILE A 244 9.00 -6.25 0.39
CA ILE A 244 9.07 -5.31 1.50
C ILE A 244 8.02 -5.76 2.51
N VAL A 245 8.48 -6.33 3.63
CA VAL A 245 7.63 -6.69 4.76
C VAL A 245 7.66 -5.52 5.74
N PHE A 246 6.50 -5.00 6.08
CA PHE A 246 6.38 -3.94 7.06
C PHE A 246 6.34 -4.53 8.46
N GLU A 247 7.23 -4.08 9.33
CA GLU A 247 7.23 -4.47 10.73
C GLU A 247 6.00 -3.92 11.46
N GLN A 248 5.54 -4.67 12.45
CA GLN A 248 4.44 -4.22 13.27
C GLN A 248 4.89 -3.05 14.15
N GLU A 249 4.19 -1.93 14.09
CA GLU A 249 4.49 -0.69 14.84
C GLU A 249 3.45 -0.40 15.92
N PHE A 250 2.26 -0.97 15.80
CA PHE A 250 1.15 -0.79 16.73
C PHE A 250 0.81 -2.10 17.41
N PHE A 251 0.85 -2.09 18.73
CA PHE A 251 0.53 -3.23 19.59
C PHE A 251 -0.68 -2.87 20.44
N PRO A 252 -1.88 -3.38 20.13
CA PRO A 252 -3.08 -3.10 20.92
C PRO A 252 -2.95 -3.50 22.38
N GLU A 253 -2.03 -4.43 22.68
CA GLU A 253 -1.76 -4.87 24.04
C GLU A 253 -1.04 -3.79 24.87
N ASP A 254 -0.28 -2.90 24.25
CA ASP A 254 0.43 -1.82 24.95
C ASP A 254 -0.54 -0.76 25.50
N GLU A 255 -1.70 -0.59 24.87
CA GLU A 255 -2.77 0.27 25.39
C GLU A 255 -3.46 -0.34 26.64
N LEU A 256 -3.34 -1.65 26.83
CA LEU A 256 -3.88 -2.33 28.03
C LEU A 256 -3.01 -2.14 29.27
N PHE A 257 -1.73 -1.79 29.12
CA PHE A 257 -0.85 -1.50 30.26
C PHE A 257 -1.12 -0.12 30.90
N THR A 258 -2.19 0.55 30.47
CA THR A 258 -2.69 1.75 31.16
C THR A 258 -3.30 1.46 32.55
N GLU A 259 -3.26 0.20 33.02
CA GLU A 259 -3.77 -0.16 34.37
C GLU A 259 -3.14 0.66 35.52
N ASN A 260 -1.94 1.19 35.29
CA ASN A 260 -1.22 2.03 36.25
C ASN A 260 -1.35 3.53 36.01
N LEU A 261 -2.17 3.95 35.03
CA LEU A 261 -2.44 5.39 34.86
C LEU A 261 -3.23 5.89 36.09
N PRO A 262 -2.89 7.10 36.56
CA PRO A 262 -3.62 7.71 37.63
C PRO A 262 -5.08 7.94 37.22
N PHE A 263 -5.98 7.78 38.16
CA PHE A 263 -7.37 8.18 38.00
C PHE A 263 -7.49 9.72 38.06
N THR A 264 -8.45 10.26 37.38
CA THR A 264 -8.84 11.66 37.44
C THR A 264 -10.09 11.82 38.28
N VAL A 265 -10.15 12.88 39.08
CA VAL A 265 -11.32 13.26 39.84
C VAL A 265 -11.68 14.68 39.50
N GLU A 266 -12.81 14.85 38.83
CA GLU A 266 -13.30 16.15 38.40
C GLU A 266 -14.65 16.44 39.03
N ARG A 267 -14.92 17.72 39.34
CA ARG A 267 -16.25 18.14 39.76
C ARG A 267 -17.15 18.39 38.57
N LEU A 268 -18.38 17.94 38.62
CA LEU A 268 -19.31 18.24 37.56
C LEU A 268 -19.58 19.76 37.54
N PRO A 269 -19.41 20.43 36.37
CA PRO A 269 -19.60 21.89 36.29
C PRO A 269 -21.03 22.35 36.68
N GLU A 270 -22.02 21.47 36.46
CA GLU A 270 -23.42 21.77 36.72
C GLU A 270 -23.85 21.51 38.15
N ASP A 271 -23.12 20.65 38.87
CA ASP A 271 -23.40 20.30 40.27
C ASP A 271 -22.09 20.06 41.05
N PRO A 272 -21.65 21.02 41.90
CA PRO A 272 -20.39 20.92 42.63
C PRO A 272 -20.33 19.82 43.68
N GLU A 273 -21.46 19.18 44.04
CA GLU A 273 -21.50 18.09 44.98
C GLU A 273 -21.24 16.72 44.30
N ILE A 274 -21.29 16.69 42.92
CA ILE A 274 -21.02 15.48 42.14
C ILE A 274 -19.58 15.47 41.66
N PHE A 275 -18.91 14.35 41.92
CA PHE A 275 -17.57 14.06 41.46
C PHE A 275 -17.62 12.99 40.38
N VAL A 276 -16.97 13.25 39.24
CA VAL A 276 -16.73 12.28 38.18
C VAL A 276 -15.34 11.72 38.41
N VAL A 277 -15.26 10.40 38.51
CA VAL A 277 -13.99 9.69 38.72
C VAL A 277 -13.78 8.78 37.51
N GLU A 278 -12.74 9.02 36.78
CA GLU A 278 -12.39 8.26 35.55
C GLU A 278 -10.98 7.68 35.69
N GLY A 279 -10.82 6.48 35.19
CA GLY A 279 -9.52 5.83 35.12
C GLY A 279 -9.62 4.36 34.78
N PRO A 280 -8.60 3.80 34.09
CA PRO A 280 -8.63 2.42 33.59
C PRO A 280 -8.88 1.37 34.67
N LYS A 281 -8.32 1.57 35.86
CA LYS A 281 -8.52 0.67 36.98
C LYS A 281 -9.95 0.70 37.51
N ILE A 282 -10.58 1.88 37.49
CA ILE A 282 -11.96 2.08 37.96
C ILE A 282 -12.93 1.48 36.95
N GLU A 283 -12.75 1.75 35.68
CA GLU A 283 -13.56 1.20 34.58
C GLU A 283 -13.49 -0.33 34.54
N LYS A 284 -12.29 -0.88 34.71
CA LYS A 284 -12.10 -2.32 34.84
C LYS A 284 -12.85 -2.92 36.03
N MET A 285 -12.79 -2.27 37.18
CA MET A 285 -13.48 -2.72 38.37
C MET A 285 -15.01 -2.60 38.25
N LEU A 286 -15.50 -1.54 37.58
CA LEU A 286 -16.90 -1.38 37.20
C LEU A 286 -17.37 -2.55 36.33
N GLY A 287 -16.60 -2.91 35.29
CA GLY A 287 -16.91 -4.03 34.42
C GLY A 287 -16.97 -5.39 35.11
N TYR A 288 -16.32 -5.55 36.26
CA TYR A 288 -16.38 -6.78 37.08
C TYR A 288 -17.48 -6.80 38.12
N THR A 289 -18.03 -5.64 38.47
CA THR A 289 -18.90 -5.48 39.63
C THR A 289 -20.34 -5.28 39.19
N ASN A 290 -21.25 -6.12 39.66
CA ASN A 290 -22.68 -5.90 39.51
C ASN A 290 -23.15 -4.87 40.56
N LEU A 291 -23.33 -3.63 40.09
CA LEU A 291 -23.77 -2.52 40.96
C LEU A 291 -25.26 -2.60 41.35
N ASP A 292 -26.07 -3.40 40.64
CA ASP A 292 -27.49 -3.61 41.02
C ASP A 292 -27.66 -4.46 42.25
N SER A 293 -26.59 -5.13 42.70
CA SER A 293 -26.61 -5.89 43.96
C SER A 293 -26.04 -5.07 45.12
N GLU A 294 -26.70 -5.08 46.29
CA GLU A 294 -26.23 -4.40 47.50
C GLU A 294 -24.77 -4.79 47.84
N LYS A 295 -24.43 -6.05 47.64
CA LYS A 295 -23.07 -6.55 47.94
C LYS A 295 -22.04 -6.04 46.94
N GLY A 296 -22.40 -5.99 45.67
CA GLY A 296 -21.52 -5.42 44.59
C GLY A 296 -21.32 -3.94 44.81
N PHE A 297 -22.37 -3.20 45.09
CA PHE A 297 -22.30 -1.77 45.39
C PHE A 297 -21.42 -1.49 46.63
N ALA A 298 -21.63 -2.23 47.73
CA ALA A 298 -20.79 -2.09 48.94
C ALA A 298 -19.31 -2.46 48.68
N PHE A 299 -19.05 -3.45 47.81
CA PHE A 299 -17.70 -3.81 47.43
C PHE A 299 -17.05 -2.68 46.64
N PHE A 300 -17.74 -2.10 45.65
CA PHE A 300 -17.25 -1.02 44.86
C PHE A 300 -16.99 0.26 45.66
N GLN A 301 -17.90 0.57 46.61
CA GLN A 301 -17.67 1.69 47.52
C GLN A 301 -16.41 1.51 48.40
N ARG A 302 -16.12 0.26 48.82
CA ARG A 302 -14.88 -0.02 49.56
C ARG A 302 -13.64 0.18 48.68
N PHE A 303 -13.70 -0.32 47.47
CA PHE A 303 -12.62 -0.15 46.48
C PHE A 303 -12.31 1.33 46.17
N LEU A 304 -13.33 2.21 46.13
CA LEU A 304 -13.12 3.66 45.94
C LEU A 304 -12.53 4.36 47.17
N LYS A 305 -12.58 3.71 48.38
CA LYS A 305 -12.03 4.28 49.61
C LYS A 305 -10.59 3.86 49.88
N GLU A 306 -10.13 2.79 49.25
CA GLU A 306 -8.76 2.30 49.30
C GLU A 306 -7.90 2.95 48.16
#